data_a9c46152c32852db0be446a7bafd9ae2
#
_entry.id   a9c46152c32852db0be446a7bafd9ae2
#
_cell.length_a   1.000
_cell.length_b   1.000
_cell.length_c   1.000
_cell.angle_alpha   90.00
_cell.angle_beta   90.00
_cell.angle_gamma   90.00
#
_symmetry.space_group_name_H-M   'P 1'
#
loop_
_entity.id
_entity.type
_entity.pdbx_description
1 polymer ?
#
loop_
_entity_poly.entity_id
_entity_poly.type
_entity_poly.pdbx_seq_one_letter_code
_entity_poly.pdbx_strand_id
1 'polypeptide(L)'
;MKYLQIIIRVFIILVAFLLNAVNVFGEVSSAFKPGNEDRILILNAYSGSSRWSNDFIIPIYNSYQHKNSPYVVDVEHMGSQFMHLQNAEELLEYEESLFGKYADNPPKLLILLGSASWGLLRDDIEKQWKDVPVILCTETDYVGPQEAYLERRAIPVEERTPLKDYKGDLSLTVFYVPAYLKETVSLMQDLMPEMDELIFLSDARYISAQFRSDLKEIVGKNFPELEIKDYVAGVMTTDALADSLSHAEANSGVLFCSWHQDTQKGNVVLTNNISRILSYYSSSPIFSLDNTGLQRNGLVGGCLLYTSPSPRDR
;
A
#
# COMPACT_ATOMS: atom_id res chain seq x y z
N MET A 1 -44.11 -38.26 23.95
CA MET A 1 -43.53 -37.45 25.03
C MET A 1 -42.03 -37.60 25.21
N LYS A 2 -41.43 -38.80 25.21
CA LYS A 2 -39.95 -38.93 25.39
C LYS A 2 -39.12 -38.26 24.32
N TYR A 3 -39.48 -38.31 23.02
CA TYR A 3 -38.76 -37.68 21.93
C TYR A 3 -38.78 -36.13 22.02
N LEU A 4 -39.87 -35.53 22.44
CA LEU A 4 -40.00 -34.10 22.62
C LEU A 4 -39.07 -33.58 23.73
N GLN A 5 -38.91 -34.32 24.82
CA GLN A 5 -37.98 -33.98 25.90
C GLN A 5 -36.52 -34.08 25.48
N ILE A 6 -36.17 -35.01 24.59
CA ILE A 6 -34.82 -35.15 24.05
C ILE A 6 -34.53 -33.97 23.13
N ILE A 7 -35.44 -33.59 22.24
CA ILE A 7 -35.29 -32.45 21.33
C ILE A 7 -35.10 -31.13 22.12
N ILE A 8 -35.93 -30.93 23.16
CA ILE A 8 -35.79 -29.73 24.02
C ILE A 8 -34.43 -29.69 24.74
N ARG A 9 -33.94 -30.81 25.25
CA ARG A 9 -32.63 -30.88 25.90
C ARG A 9 -31.47 -30.60 24.95
N VAL A 10 -31.52 -31.16 23.74
CA VAL A 10 -30.51 -30.92 22.70
C VAL A 10 -30.53 -29.45 22.29
N PHE A 11 -31.70 -28.85 22.14
CA PHE A 11 -31.83 -27.42 21.79
C PHE A 11 -31.29 -26.53 22.88
N ILE A 12 -31.57 -26.81 24.16
CA ILE A 12 -31.03 -26.04 25.31
C ILE A 12 -29.49 -26.13 25.36
N ILE A 13 -28.93 -27.34 25.11
CA ILE A 13 -27.45 -27.50 25.08
C ILE A 13 -26.84 -26.71 23.91
N LEU A 14 -27.49 -26.73 22.75
CA LEU A 14 -27.02 -26.00 21.57
C LEU A 14 -27.06 -24.47 21.78
N VAL A 15 -28.12 -23.94 22.39
CA VAL A 15 -28.25 -22.52 22.73
C VAL A 15 -27.23 -22.13 23.80
N ALA A 16 -27.01 -22.96 24.84
CA ALA A 16 -25.99 -22.72 25.84
C ALA A 16 -24.57 -22.72 25.22
N PHE A 17 -24.31 -23.58 24.25
CA PHE A 17 -23.01 -23.61 23.54
C PHE A 17 -22.82 -22.36 22.65
N LEU A 18 -23.87 -21.91 21.96
CA LEU A 18 -23.85 -20.67 21.17
C LEU A 18 -23.65 -19.43 22.03
N LEU A 19 -24.33 -19.35 23.20
CA LEU A 19 -24.15 -18.22 24.12
C LEU A 19 -22.75 -18.20 24.73
N ASN A 20 -22.14 -19.35 25.03
CA ASN A 20 -20.75 -19.40 25.47
C ASN A 20 -19.77 -19.06 24.33
N ALA A 21 -20.03 -19.47 23.10
CA ALA A 21 -19.22 -19.12 21.94
C ALA A 21 -19.23 -17.58 21.71
N VAL A 22 -20.40 -16.94 21.80
CA VAL A 22 -20.52 -15.47 21.65
C VAL A 22 -19.75 -14.75 22.75
N ASN A 23 -19.77 -15.23 24.00
CA ASN A 23 -18.98 -14.64 25.09
C ASN A 23 -17.48 -14.81 24.90
N VAL A 24 -17.03 -15.98 24.39
CA VAL A 24 -15.60 -16.23 24.10
C VAL A 24 -15.12 -15.34 22.95
N PHE A 25 -15.93 -15.14 21.89
CA PHE A 25 -15.58 -14.22 20.81
C PHE A 25 -15.64 -12.75 21.22
N GLY A 26 -16.55 -12.37 22.13
CA GLY A 26 -16.60 -11.02 22.70
C GLY A 26 -15.40 -10.70 23.59
N GLU A 27 -14.91 -11.67 24.37
CA GLU A 27 -13.71 -11.49 25.21
C GLU A 27 -12.40 -11.47 24.40
N VAL A 28 -12.32 -12.21 23.29
CA VAL A 28 -11.13 -12.20 22.42
C VAL A 28 -10.94 -10.84 21.72
N SER A 29 -12.03 -10.13 21.41
CA SER A 29 -11.96 -8.78 20.84
C SER A 29 -11.53 -7.72 21.86
N SER A 30 -11.71 -7.95 23.15
CA SER A 30 -11.33 -7.00 24.22
C SER A 30 -9.95 -7.26 24.85
N ALA A 31 -9.24 -8.33 24.45
CA ALA A 31 -8.11 -8.89 25.20
C ALA A 31 -6.73 -8.36 24.78
N PHE A 32 -6.61 -7.55 23.72
CA PHE A 32 -5.31 -7.04 23.30
C PHE A 32 -5.23 -5.52 23.48
N LYS A 33 -5.21 -5.05 24.74
CA LYS A 33 -4.71 -3.70 25.05
C LYS A 33 -3.18 -3.77 25.05
N PRO A 34 -2.49 -2.87 24.31
CA PRO A 34 -1.05 -2.76 24.41
C PRO A 34 -0.64 -2.51 25.87
N GLY A 35 0.42 -3.17 26.35
CA GLY A 35 0.98 -2.92 27.68
C GLY A 35 1.47 -1.47 27.85
N ASN A 36 1.86 -1.10 29.09
CA ASN A 36 2.42 0.23 29.43
C ASN A 36 3.87 0.44 28.94
N GLU A 37 4.28 -0.26 27.91
CA GLU A 37 5.62 -0.17 27.36
C GLU A 37 5.73 1.02 26.40
N ASP A 38 6.90 1.68 26.39
CA ASP A 38 7.18 2.70 25.39
C ASP A 38 7.21 2.06 24.00
N ARG A 39 6.47 2.61 23.02
CA ARG A 39 6.32 1.99 21.72
C ARG A 39 6.59 2.91 20.55
N ILE A 40 7.09 2.29 19.49
CA ILE A 40 7.15 2.85 18.17
C ILE A 40 6.03 2.21 17.36
N LEU A 41 5.12 3.03 16.84
CA LEU A 41 4.05 2.56 15.98
C LEU A 41 4.41 2.80 14.52
N ILE A 42 4.45 1.73 13.73
CA ILE A 42 4.55 1.82 12.28
C ILE A 42 3.16 1.66 11.71
N LEU A 43 2.65 2.70 11.08
CA LEU A 43 1.36 2.71 10.40
C LEU A 43 1.58 2.61 8.89
N ASN A 44 1.32 1.46 8.34
CA ASN A 44 1.52 1.16 6.94
C ASN A 44 0.22 1.36 6.15
N ALA A 45 0.19 2.28 5.19
CA ALA A 45 -0.96 2.50 4.31
C ALA A 45 -1.39 1.25 3.55
N TYR A 46 -0.46 0.33 3.30
CA TYR A 46 -0.66 -0.87 2.49
C TYR A 46 -0.89 -2.12 3.35
N SER A 47 -1.10 -3.26 2.70
CA SER A 47 -1.16 -4.55 3.39
C SER A 47 0.24 -5.04 3.79
N GLY A 48 0.30 -6.01 4.70
CA GLY A 48 1.54 -6.66 5.10
C GLY A 48 2.27 -7.41 3.98
N SER A 49 1.65 -7.60 2.82
CA SER A 49 2.27 -8.18 1.62
C SER A 49 2.98 -7.16 0.73
N SER A 50 2.88 -5.85 1.02
CA SER A 50 3.55 -4.80 0.26
C SER A 50 5.07 -4.91 0.41
N ARG A 51 5.76 -5.14 -0.70
CA ARG A 51 7.21 -5.25 -0.70
C ARG A 51 7.88 -3.92 -0.37
N TRP A 52 7.40 -2.84 -0.97
CA TRP A 52 7.88 -1.49 -0.69
C TRP A 52 7.87 -1.18 0.82
N SER A 53 6.74 -1.44 1.50
CA SER A 53 6.64 -1.21 2.94
C SER A 53 7.55 -2.13 3.76
N ASN A 54 7.68 -3.39 3.35
CA ASN A 54 8.50 -4.37 4.07
C ASN A 54 10.00 -4.06 4.00
N ASP A 55 10.45 -3.34 2.97
CA ASP A 55 11.83 -2.86 2.87
C ASP A 55 12.16 -1.82 3.97
N PHE A 56 11.14 -1.15 4.54
CA PHE A 56 11.26 -0.29 5.74
C PHE A 56 10.99 -1.04 7.04
N ILE A 57 9.89 -1.79 7.10
CA ILE A 57 9.41 -2.45 8.32
C ILE A 57 10.44 -3.45 8.86
N ILE A 58 10.95 -4.34 7.99
CA ILE A 58 11.83 -5.43 8.42
C ILE A 58 13.14 -4.92 9.03
N PRO A 59 13.88 -3.97 8.41
CA PRO A 59 15.09 -3.42 9.01
C PRO A 59 14.84 -2.70 10.34
N ILE A 60 13.75 -1.92 10.45
CA ILE A 60 13.38 -1.23 11.68
C ILE A 60 13.10 -2.25 12.77
N TYR A 61 12.22 -3.21 12.52
CA TYR A 61 11.84 -4.24 13.47
C TYR A 61 13.07 -5.03 13.97
N ASN A 62 13.92 -5.50 13.06
CA ASN A 62 15.14 -6.23 13.40
C ASN A 62 16.13 -5.39 14.22
N SER A 63 16.26 -4.09 13.92
CA SER A 63 17.16 -3.20 14.67
C SER A 63 16.76 -3.07 16.13
N TYR A 64 15.47 -3.07 16.43
CA TYR A 64 14.97 -2.95 17.79
C TYR A 64 14.94 -4.27 18.54
N GLN A 65 14.63 -5.38 17.88
CA GLN A 65 14.64 -6.70 18.51
C GLN A 65 16.03 -7.14 19.01
N HIS A 66 17.08 -6.85 18.24
CA HIS A 66 18.43 -7.34 18.55
C HIS A 66 19.22 -6.50 19.58
N LYS A 67 18.70 -5.34 20.02
CA LYS A 67 19.46 -4.37 20.83
C LYS A 67 19.00 -4.23 22.27
N ASN A 68 18.22 -5.15 22.84
CA ASN A 68 17.57 -4.93 24.15
C ASN A 68 16.91 -3.53 24.23
N SER A 69 16.23 -3.14 23.16
CA SER A 69 15.58 -1.84 23.06
C SER A 69 14.53 -1.72 24.18
N PRO A 70 14.41 -0.56 24.85
CA PRO A 70 13.32 -0.31 25.77
C PRO A 70 11.97 -0.11 25.06
N TYR A 71 11.98 -0.03 23.70
CA TYR A 71 10.79 0.20 22.91
C TYR A 71 10.26 -1.09 22.31
N VAL A 72 8.93 -1.23 22.30
CA VAL A 72 8.21 -2.22 21.51
C VAL A 72 7.86 -1.60 20.16
N VAL A 73 8.02 -2.37 19.08
CA VAL A 73 7.64 -1.95 17.74
C VAL A 73 6.35 -2.64 17.35
N ASP A 74 5.29 -1.86 17.20
CA ASP A 74 4.00 -2.32 16.69
C ASP A 74 3.87 -1.93 15.22
N VAL A 75 3.21 -2.79 14.43
CA VAL A 75 2.93 -2.54 13.02
C VAL A 75 1.43 -2.69 12.76
N GLU A 76 0.81 -1.61 12.31
CA GLU A 76 -0.58 -1.58 11.87
C GLU A 76 -0.64 -1.45 10.35
N HIS A 77 -1.47 -2.26 9.73
CA HIS A 77 -1.69 -2.24 8.29
C HIS A 77 -3.07 -1.71 7.97
N MET A 78 -3.16 -0.56 7.33
CA MET A 78 -4.45 -0.01 6.89
C MET A 78 -5.10 -0.88 5.81
N GLY A 79 -4.28 -1.46 4.93
CA GLY A 79 -4.81 -2.20 3.78
C GLY A 79 -5.60 -1.30 2.82
N SER A 80 -5.21 -0.03 2.67
CA SER A 80 -5.95 1.00 1.91
C SER A 80 -6.27 0.60 0.48
N GLN A 81 -5.50 -0.34 -0.11
CA GLN A 81 -5.80 -0.90 -1.42
C GLN A 81 -7.09 -1.73 -1.46
N PHE A 82 -7.54 -2.24 -0.32
CA PHE A 82 -8.73 -3.09 -0.19
C PHE A 82 -9.94 -2.37 0.43
N MET A 83 -9.70 -1.24 1.13
CA MET A 83 -10.76 -0.45 1.73
C MET A 83 -11.66 0.15 0.65
N HIS A 84 -12.96 0.18 0.90
CA HIS A 84 -13.93 0.89 0.07
C HIS A 84 -14.00 2.37 0.53
N LEU A 85 -12.94 3.13 0.28
CA LEU A 85 -12.78 4.49 0.78
C LEU A 85 -13.91 5.47 0.38
N GLN A 86 -14.73 5.10 -0.61
CA GLN A 86 -15.95 5.84 -0.94
C GLN A 86 -17.06 5.65 0.13
N ASN A 87 -16.91 4.63 0.99
CA ASN A 87 -17.71 4.43 2.18
C ASN A 87 -16.96 5.06 3.37
N ALA A 88 -17.35 6.28 3.74
CA ALA A 88 -16.75 7.00 4.88
C ALA A 88 -16.85 6.18 6.21
N GLU A 89 -17.81 5.29 6.33
CA GLU A 89 -18.02 4.43 7.49
C GLU A 89 -16.82 3.49 7.72
N GLU A 90 -16.28 2.88 6.67
CA GLU A 90 -15.14 1.95 6.78
C GLU A 90 -13.85 2.65 7.24
N LEU A 91 -13.61 3.88 6.80
CA LEU A 91 -12.49 4.68 7.29
C LEU A 91 -12.69 5.10 8.75
N LEU A 92 -13.90 5.55 9.12
CA LEU A 92 -14.23 5.91 10.50
C LEU A 92 -14.09 4.73 11.46
N GLU A 93 -14.56 3.55 11.09
CA GLU A 93 -14.38 2.33 11.91
C GLU A 93 -12.89 2.00 12.10
N TYR A 94 -12.09 2.17 11.06
CA TYR A 94 -10.64 1.99 11.15
C TYR A 94 -10.00 3.00 12.11
N GLU A 95 -10.35 4.28 11.98
CA GLU A 95 -9.87 5.37 12.83
C GLU A 95 -10.23 5.13 14.29
N GLU A 96 -11.49 4.84 14.59
CA GLU A 96 -11.97 4.52 15.93
C GLU A 96 -11.23 3.33 16.55
N SER A 97 -11.03 2.28 15.76
CA SER A 97 -10.28 1.09 16.18
C SER A 97 -8.82 1.41 16.47
N LEU A 98 -8.15 2.14 15.57
CA LEU A 98 -6.74 2.49 15.69
C LEU A 98 -6.51 3.38 16.92
N PHE A 99 -7.18 4.51 16.99
CA PHE A 99 -6.98 5.47 18.07
C PHE A 99 -7.48 4.95 19.41
N GLY A 100 -8.58 4.19 19.43
CA GLY A 100 -9.08 3.51 20.62
C GLY A 100 -8.10 2.48 21.18
N LYS A 101 -7.39 1.75 20.32
CA LYS A 101 -6.37 0.77 20.72
C LYS A 101 -5.22 1.42 21.50
N TYR A 102 -4.82 2.63 21.12
CA TYR A 102 -3.67 3.32 21.69
C TYR A 102 -4.07 4.50 22.61
N ALA A 103 -5.33 4.66 22.96
CA ALA A 103 -5.82 5.78 23.76
C ALA A 103 -5.16 5.89 25.13
N ASP A 104 -5.01 4.76 25.84
CA ASP A 104 -4.43 4.72 27.20
C ASP A 104 -2.89 4.82 27.19
N ASN A 105 -2.25 4.48 26.06
CA ASN A 105 -0.79 4.52 25.90
C ASN A 105 -0.40 4.88 24.44
N PRO A 106 -0.44 6.17 24.09
CA PRO A 106 -0.05 6.65 22.76
C PRO A 106 1.40 6.28 22.42
N PRO A 107 1.73 6.11 21.13
CA PRO A 107 3.09 5.82 20.71
C PRO A 107 4.05 6.96 21.07
N LYS A 108 5.33 6.65 21.33
CA LYS A 108 6.39 7.65 21.51
C LYS A 108 6.98 8.14 20.20
N LEU A 109 6.78 7.37 19.14
CA LEU A 109 7.15 7.71 17.77
C LEU A 109 6.15 7.06 16.82
N LEU A 110 5.66 7.82 15.86
CA LEU A 110 4.82 7.34 14.77
C LEU A 110 5.63 7.32 13.47
N ILE A 111 5.65 6.18 12.79
CA ILE A 111 6.25 6.03 11.47
C ILE A 111 5.14 5.72 10.49
N LEU A 112 4.89 6.65 9.57
CA LEU A 112 3.89 6.52 8.51
C LEU A 112 4.55 6.01 7.24
N LEU A 113 4.03 4.95 6.65
CA LEU A 113 4.51 4.39 5.39
C LEU A 113 3.44 4.54 4.30
N GLY A 114 3.78 5.31 3.26
CA GLY A 114 2.92 5.64 2.13
C GLY A 114 2.12 6.91 2.33
N SER A 115 1.98 7.70 1.27
CA SER A 115 1.29 9.00 1.26
C SER A 115 -0.17 8.91 1.73
N ALA A 116 -0.83 7.76 1.52
CA ALA A 116 -2.22 7.57 1.94
C ALA A 116 -2.40 7.52 3.47
N SER A 117 -1.41 7.02 4.24
CA SER A 117 -1.51 7.03 5.70
C SER A 117 -1.53 8.47 6.26
N TRP A 118 -0.77 9.37 5.64
CA TRP A 118 -0.81 10.78 5.96
C TRP A 118 -2.09 11.45 5.44
N GLY A 119 -2.39 11.26 4.16
CA GLY A 119 -3.52 11.93 3.50
C GLY A 119 -4.87 11.60 4.11
N LEU A 120 -5.04 10.40 4.66
CA LEU A 120 -6.30 9.94 5.26
C LEU A 120 -6.38 10.26 6.75
N LEU A 121 -5.28 10.21 7.52
CA LEU A 121 -5.31 10.22 8.99
C LEU A 121 -4.66 11.45 9.62
N ARG A 122 -4.09 12.37 8.83
CA ARG A 122 -3.36 13.53 9.34
C ARG A 122 -4.13 14.32 10.40
N ASP A 123 -5.38 14.66 10.11
CA ASP A 123 -6.19 15.52 10.98
C ASP A 123 -6.49 14.86 12.34
N ASP A 124 -6.69 13.54 12.36
CA ASP A 124 -6.87 12.79 13.59
C ASP A 124 -5.55 12.58 14.36
N ILE A 125 -4.44 12.39 13.66
CA ILE A 125 -3.11 12.36 14.27
C ILE A 125 -2.81 13.70 14.95
N GLU A 126 -3.06 14.82 14.28
CA GLU A 126 -2.90 16.17 14.86
C GLU A 126 -3.78 16.38 16.08
N LYS A 127 -5.00 15.88 16.07
CA LYS A 127 -5.96 16.01 17.15
C LYS A 127 -5.62 15.13 18.36
N GLN A 128 -5.22 13.89 18.13
CA GLN A 128 -5.12 12.88 19.20
C GLN A 128 -3.68 12.64 19.65
N TRP A 129 -2.68 12.84 18.76
CA TRP A 129 -1.27 12.55 19.00
C TRP A 129 -0.35 13.73 18.66
N LYS A 130 -0.81 14.97 18.89
CA LYS A 130 -0.08 16.21 18.51
C LYS A 130 1.36 16.28 19.05
N ASP A 131 1.63 15.68 20.22
CA ASP A 131 2.94 15.70 20.85
C ASP A 131 3.83 14.50 20.43
N VAL A 132 3.31 13.60 19.58
CA VAL A 132 4.04 12.43 19.07
C VAL A 132 4.84 12.84 17.85
N PRO A 133 6.17 12.67 17.86
CA PRO A 133 6.96 12.91 16.64
C PRO A 133 6.58 11.92 15.54
N VAL A 134 6.54 12.42 14.29
CA VAL A 134 6.13 11.67 13.11
C VAL A 134 7.26 11.58 12.10
N ILE A 135 7.53 10.38 11.62
CA ILE A 135 8.37 10.12 10.45
C ILE A 135 7.44 9.66 9.31
N LEU A 136 7.42 10.39 8.22
CA LEU A 136 6.65 10.04 7.02
C LEU A 136 7.61 9.54 5.92
N CYS A 137 7.47 8.26 5.54
CA CYS A 137 8.11 7.72 4.34
C CYS A 137 7.07 7.71 3.21
N THR A 138 7.31 8.46 2.13
CA THR A 138 6.32 8.73 1.09
C THR A 138 6.90 8.65 -0.30
N GLU A 139 6.05 8.36 -1.28
CA GLU A 139 6.37 8.27 -2.70
C GLU A 139 6.29 9.63 -3.42
N THR A 140 5.70 10.63 -2.75
CA THR A 140 5.57 12.00 -3.27
C THR A 140 6.14 13.00 -2.27
N ASP A 141 6.70 14.11 -2.75
CA ASP A 141 7.22 15.22 -1.93
C ASP A 141 6.14 16.27 -1.61
N TYR A 142 4.90 15.96 -1.92
CA TYR A 142 3.71 16.78 -1.68
C TYR A 142 2.55 15.93 -1.16
N VAL A 143 1.57 16.62 -0.62
CA VAL A 143 0.27 16.05 -0.22
C VAL A 143 -0.84 16.86 -0.88
N GLY A 144 -2.03 16.32 -0.87
CA GLY A 144 -3.24 16.96 -1.35
C GLY A 144 -4.37 16.94 -0.32
N PRO A 145 -5.56 17.38 -0.72
CA PRO A 145 -6.75 17.29 0.11
C PRO A 145 -7.14 15.83 0.37
N GLN A 146 -7.73 15.55 1.53
CA GLN A 146 -8.13 14.21 1.93
C GLN A 146 -9.06 13.54 0.90
N GLU A 147 -9.92 14.32 0.27
CA GLU A 147 -10.86 13.86 -0.75
C GLU A 147 -10.16 13.18 -1.93
N ALA A 148 -8.98 13.65 -2.32
CA ALA A 148 -8.22 13.02 -3.42
C ALA A 148 -7.79 11.58 -3.09
N TYR A 149 -7.50 11.32 -1.82
CA TYR A 149 -7.16 9.97 -1.34
C TYR A 149 -8.40 9.07 -1.24
N LEU A 150 -9.52 9.63 -0.77
CA LEU A 150 -10.81 8.93 -0.70
C LEU A 150 -11.33 8.57 -2.09
N GLU A 151 -11.28 9.52 -3.01
CA GLU A 151 -11.71 9.35 -4.41
C GLU A 151 -10.69 8.60 -5.27
N ARG A 152 -9.48 8.36 -4.75
CA ARG A 152 -8.39 7.69 -5.47
C ARG A 152 -8.05 8.37 -6.80
N ARG A 153 -8.09 9.70 -6.82
CA ARG A 153 -7.76 10.51 -7.98
C ARG A 153 -6.36 11.13 -7.88
N ALA A 154 -5.76 11.40 -9.02
CA ALA A 154 -4.54 12.20 -9.06
C ALA A 154 -4.80 13.63 -8.54
N ILE A 155 -3.79 14.20 -7.90
CA ILE A 155 -3.80 15.59 -7.43
C ILE A 155 -3.21 16.47 -8.52
N PRO A 156 -3.97 17.42 -9.08
CA PRO A 156 -3.44 18.40 -10.02
C PRO A 156 -2.43 19.32 -9.31
N VAL A 157 -1.54 19.93 -10.07
CA VAL A 157 -0.41 20.69 -9.53
C VAL A 157 -0.85 21.80 -8.57
N GLU A 158 -1.97 22.47 -8.88
CA GLU A 158 -2.57 23.55 -8.09
C GLU A 158 -3.12 23.11 -6.73
N GLU A 159 -3.45 21.84 -6.55
CA GLU A 159 -3.91 21.27 -5.27
C GLU A 159 -2.74 20.66 -4.46
N ARG A 160 -1.52 20.61 -5.00
CA ARG A 160 -0.36 20.02 -4.33
C ARG A 160 0.21 20.96 -3.29
N THR A 161 0.31 20.51 -2.06
CA THR A 161 1.03 21.21 -0.99
C THR A 161 2.36 20.50 -0.73
N PRO A 162 3.51 21.15 -1.03
CA PRO A 162 4.81 20.55 -0.77
C PRO A 162 4.99 20.21 0.71
N LEU A 163 5.45 19.01 1.02
CA LEU A 163 5.66 18.56 2.40
C LEU A 163 6.68 19.40 3.17
N LYS A 164 7.66 20.00 2.47
CA LYS A 164 8.61 20.97 3.05
C LYS A 164 7.95 22.25 3.56
N ASP A 165 6.76 22.58 3.05
CA ASP A 165 6.00 23.78 3.41
C ASP A 165 4.89 23.47 4.45
N TYR A 166 4.89 22.25 5.01
CA TYR A 166 3.96 21.87 6.08
C TYR A 166 4.09 22.80 7.29
N LYS A 167 2.98 23.34 7.75
CA LYS A 167 2.89 24.30 8.86
C LYS A 167 1.98 23.86 9.99
N GLY A 168 1.65 22.57 10.06
CA GLY A 168 0.86 22.02 11.18
C GLY A 168 1.69 21.90 12.47
N ASP A 169 1.03 21.44 13.52
CA ASP A 169 1.59 21.37 14.87
C ASP A 169 2.46 20.12 15.12
N LEU A 170 2.46 19.15 14.18
CA LEU A 170 3.24 17.91 14.34
C LEU A 170 4.74 18.13 14.11
N SER A 171 5.55 17.49 14.96
CA SER A 171 6.99 17.34 14.70
C SER A 171 7.20 16.31 13.58
N LEU A 172 7.24 16.78 12.32
CA LEU A 172 7.26 15.94 11.12
C LEU A 172 8.67 15.87 10.51
N THR A 173 9.15 14.64 10.28
CA THR A 173 10.33 14.36 9.45
C THR A 173 9.90 13.55 8.22
N VAL A 174 10.30 13.97 7.02
CA VAL A 174 9.89 13.34 5.77
C VAL A 174 11.07 12.65 5.09
N PHE A 175 10.85 11.40 4.69
CA PHE A 175 11.71 10.65 3.79
C PHE A 175 10.96 10.43 2.47
N TYR A 176 11.40 11.11 1.44
CA TYR A 176 10.83 10.99 0.10
C TYR A 176 11.59 9.93 -0.72
N VAL A 177 10.85 8.99 -1.28
CA VAL A 177 11.38 7.91 -2.13
C VAL A 177 10.71 7.99 -3.50
N PRO A 178 11.30 8.69 -4.45
CA PRO A 178 10.71 8.92 -5.78
C PRO A 178 10.59 7.62 -6.59
N ALA A 179 9.58 7.56 -7.46
CA ALA A 179 9.35 6.41 -8.34
C ALA A 179 10.21 6.40 -9.61
N TYR A 180 11.02 7.44 -9.88
CA TYR A 180 11.91 7.57 -11.06
C TYR A 180 11.23 7.21 -12.40
N LEU A 181 10.00 7.69 -12.60
CA LEU A 181 9.20 7.38 -13.80
C LEU A 181 9.93 7.75 -15.10
N LYS A 182 10.46 8.99 -15.16
CA LYS A 182 11.15 9.48 -16.36
C LYS A 182 12.40 8.68 -16.67
N GLU A 183 13.22 8.45 -15.65
CA GLU A 183 14.48 7.71 -15.77
C GLU A 183 14.21 6.25 -16.18
N THR A 184 13.13 5.65 -15.68
CA THR A 184 12.73 4.29 -16.07
C THR A 184 12.28 4.24 -17.52
N VAL A 185 11.45 5.18 -17.99
CA VAL A 185 11.04 5.24 -19.40
C VAL A 185 12.24 5.51 -20.31
N SER A 186 13.18 6.39 -19.89
CA SER A 186 14.42 6.62 -20.64
C SER A 186 15.25 5.34 -20.78
N LEU A 187 15.41 4.60 -19.67
CA LEU A 187 16.10 3.30 -19.67
C LEU A 187 15.39 2.28 -20.61
N MET A 188 14.05 2.25 -20.59
CA MET A 188 13.28 1.40 -21.48
C MET A 188 13.56 1.74 -22.96
N GLN A 189 13.56 3.00 -23.33
CA GLN A 189 13.88 3.48 -24.69
C GLN A 189 15.34 3.14 -25.07
N ASP A 190 16.29 3.29 -24.15
CA ASP A 190 17.70 2.94 -24.41
C ASP A 190 17.88 1.43 -24.69
N LEU A 191 17.13 0.58 -23.98
CA LEU A 191 17.18 -0.88 -24.14
C LEU A 191 16.31 -1.39 -25.29
N MET A 192 15.29 -0.63 -25.68
CA MET A 192 14.31 -0.95 -26.71
C MET A 192 14.13 0.25 -27.64
N PRO A 193 15.11 0.56 -28.52
CA PRO A 193 15.06 1.77 -29.36
C PRO A 193 13.86 1.85 -30.32
N GLU A 194 13.28 0.69 -30.67
CA GLU A 194 12.10 0.60 -31.55
C GLU A 194 10.78 0.65 -30.76
N MET A 195 10.82 0.89 -29.42
CA MET A 195 9.62 0.94 -28.60
C MET A 195 8.79 2.19 -28.93
N ASP A 196 7.58 1.99 -29.41
CA ASP A 196 6.59 3.02 -29.73
C ASP A 196 5.33 2.94 -28.87
N GLU A 197 5.18 1.86 -28.08
CA GLU A 197 4.08 1.67 -27.14
C GLU A 197 4.58 1.38 -25.71
N LEU A 198 4.04 2.11 -24.73
CA LEU A 198 4.25 1.90 -23.32
C LEU A 198 2.96 1.42 -22.64
N ILE A 199 2.93 0.17 -22.21
CA ILE A 199 1.81 -0.39 -21.45
C ILE A 199 2.08 -0.16 -19.96
N PHE A 200 1.26 0.67 -19.30
CA PHE A 200 1.39 0.94 -17.87
C PHE A 200 0.40 0.10 -17.06
N LEU A 201 0.92 -0.80 -16.22
CA LEU A 201 0.13 -1.68 -15.37
C LEU A 201 0.04 -1.11 -13.95
N SER A 202 -1.18 -0.82 -13.50
CA SER A 202 -1.41 -0.22 -12.19
C SER A 202 -2.74 -0.66 -11.60
N ASP A 203 -2.98 -0.33 -10.34
CA ASP A 203 -4.27 -0.48 -9.68
C ASP A 203 -5.01 0.87 -9.52
N ALA A 204 -6.15 0.83 -8.83
CA ALA A 204 -6.99 2.00 -8.62
C ALA A 204 -6.62 2.83 -7.37
N ARG A 205 -5.51 2.54 -6.66
CA ARG A 205 -5.08 3.35 -5.50
C ARG A 205 -4.75 4.78 -5.90
N TYR A 206 -4.85 5.69 -4.94
CA TYR A 206 -4.44 7.08 -5.10
C TYR A 206 -3.04 7.21 -5.75
N ILE A 207 -2.03 6.55 -5.17
CA ILE A 207 -0.65 6.67 -5.66
C ILE A 207 -0.49 6.16 -7.11
N SER A 208 -1.23 5.12 -7.48
CA SER A 208 -1.23 4.58 -8.84
C SER A 208 -1.92 5.54 -9.82
N ALA A 209 -3.00 6.20 -9.38
CA ALA A 209 -3.66 7.26 -10.17
C ALA A 209 -2.71 8.45 -10.37
N GLN A 210 -1.95 8.80 -9.34
CA GLN A 210 -0.95 9.86 -9.42
C GLN A 210 0.17 9.50 -10.41
N PHE A 211 0.72 8.30 -10.33
CA PHE A 211 1.76 7.85 -11.26
C PHE A 211 1.26 7.79 -12.71
N ARG A 212 0.00 7.39 -12.95
CA ARG A 212 -0.61 7.44 -14.29
C ARG A 212 -0.64 8.87 -14.84
N SER A 213 -1.05 9.82 -14.01
CA SER A 213 -1.11 11.23 -14.39
C SER A 213 0.27 11.80 -14.69
N ASP A 214 1.22 11.57 -13.77
CA ASP A 214 2.59 12.07 -13.91
C ASP A 214 3.31 11.40 -15.11
N LEU A 215 3.07 10.12 -15.35
CA LEU A 215 3.64 9.40 -16.50
C LEU A 215 3.15 9.95 -17.84
N LYS A 216 1.85 10.26 -17.96
CA LYS A 216 1.28 10.89 -19.16
C LYS A 216 1.91 12.26 -19.43
N GLU A 217 2.11 13.07 -18.39
CA GLU A 217 2.79 14.36 -18.52
C GLU A 217 4.25 14.18 -18.95
N ILE A 218 4.98 13.26 -18.30
CA ILE A 218 6.38 12.97 -18.60
C ILE A 218 6.54 12.49 -20.05
N VAL A 219 5.72 11.53 -20.48
CA VAL A 219 5.80 10.97 -21.84
C VAL A 219 5.42 12.02 -22.87
N GLY A 220 4.30 12.72 -22.69
CA GLY A 220 3.89 13.76 -23.65
C GLY A 220 4.93 14.87 -23.83
N LYS A 221 5.71 15.17 -22.78
CA LYS A 221 6.77 16.20 -22.82
C LYS A 221 8.12 15.70 -23.34
N ASN A 222 8.52 14.48 -23.00
CA ASN A 222 9.89 14.00 -23.23
C ASN A 222 9.98 12.90 -24.30
N PHE A 223 8.88 12.20 -24.59
CA PHE A 223 8.81 11.05 -25.47
C PHE A 223 7.53 11.12 -26.34
N PRO A 224 7.35 12.19 -27.18
CA PRO A 224 6.08 12.47 -27.84
C PRO A 224 5.64 11.41 -28.86
N GLU A 225 6.57 10.56 -29.34
CA GLU A 225 6.29 9.48 -30.27
C GLU A 225 5.81 8.20 -29.56
N LEU A 226 5.86 8.16 -28.21
CA LEU A 226 5.52 6.99 -27.42
C LEU A 226 4.04 7.01 -27.06
N GLU A 227 3.27 6.03 -27.51
CA GLU A 227 1.87 5.84 -27.11
C GLU A 227 1.78 5.19 -25.73
N ILE A 228 0.88 5.67 -24.86
CA ILE A 228 0.63 5.06 -23.53
C ILE A 228 -0.70 4.32 -23.54
N LYS A 229 -0.66 3.04 -23.12
CA LYS A 229 -1.85 2.25 -22.78
C LYS A 229 -1.91 1.98 -21.27
N ASP A 230 -2.98 2.39 -20.62
CA ASP A 230 -3.21 2.13 -19.20
C ASP A 230 -4.02 0.85 -19.01
N TYR A 231 -3.47 -0.11 -18.26
CA TYR A 231 -4.21 -1.28 -17.79
C TYR A 231 -4.35 -1.18 -16.25
N VAL A 232 -5.60 -1.16 -15.79
CA VAL A 232 -5.93 -0.85 -14.38
C VAL A 232 -6.64 -2.02 -13.73
N ALA A 233 -6.05 -2.57 -12.66
CA ALA A 233 -6.66 -3.59 -11.84
C ALA A 233 -7.99 -3.09 -11.23
N GLY A 234 -9.01 -3.94 -11.23
CA GLY A 234 -10.36 -3.58 -10.81
C GLY A 234 -11.23 -3.02 -11.94
N VAL A 235 -10.62 -2.51 -13.04
CA VAL A 235 -11.31 -2.20 -14.30
C VAL A 235 -11.18 -3.38 -15.26
N MET A 236 -10.00 -3.97 -15.32
CA MET A 236 -9.66 -5.14 -16.12
C MET A 236 -9.42 -6.35 -15.19
N THR A 237 -9.82 -7.55 -15.64
CA THR A 237 -9.52 -8.80 -14.94
C THR A 237 -8.08 -9.24 -15.18
N THR A 238 -7.53 -10.06 -14.29
CA THR A 238 -6.19 -10.63 -14.46
C THR A 238 -6.10 -11.54 -15.70
N ASP A 239 -7.19 -12.25 -16.03
CA ASP A 239 -7.25 -13.08 -17.25
C ASP A 239 -7.24 -12.21 -18.51
N ALA A 240 -8.00 -11.10 -18.55
CA ALA A 240 -7.99 -10.16 -19.65
C ALA A 240 -6.63 -9.45 -19.79
N LEU A 241 -5.97 -9.15 -18.67
CA LEU A 241 -4.59 -8.64 -18.66
C LEU A 241 -3.63 -9.66 -19.30
N ALA A 242 -3.67 -10.93 -18.87
CA ALA A 242 -2.81 -11.98 -19.40
C ALA A 242 -3.01 -12.17 -20.91
N ASP A 243 -4.28 -12.16 -21.36
CA ASP A 243 -4.60 -12.24 -22.79
C ASP A 243 -4.05 -11.03 -23.57
N SER A 244 -4.29 -9.80 -23.07
CA SER A 244 -3.78 -8.57 -23.69
C SER A 244 -2.26 -8.55 -23.78
N LEU A 245 -1.54 -8.98 -22.75
CA LEU A 245 -0.08 -9.01 -22.74
C LEU A 245 0.51 -10.08 -23.65
N SER A 246 -0.22 -11.19 -23.84
CA SER A 246 0.21 -12.25 -24.78
C SER A 246 0.10 -11.84 -26.24
N HIS A 247 -0.73 -10.83 -26.54
CA HIS A 247 -0.96 -10.27 -27.87
C HIS A 247 -0.38 -8.85 -28.03
N ALA A 248 0.44 -8.40 -27.08
CA ALA A 248 1.11 -7.10 -27.18
C ALA A 248 2.02 -7.05 -28.40
N GLU A 249 2.11 -5.88 -29.03
CA GLU A 249 2.93 -5.68 -30.23
C GLU A 249 4.42 -5.84 -29.91
N ALA A 250 5.22 -6.19 -30.90
CA ALA A 250 6.65 -6.44 -30.72
C ALA A 250 7.41 -5.22 -30.21
N ASN A 251 6.90 -4.01 -30.50
CA ASN A 251 7.49 -2.74 -30.09
C ASN A 251 6.96 -2.23 -28.73
N SER A 252 6.15 -3.04 -28.03
CA SER A 252 5.60 -2.64 -26.73
C SER A 252 6.58 -2.91 -25.60
N GLY A 253 6.69 -1.96 -24.66
CA GLY A 253 7.33 -2.15 -23.36
C GLY A 253 6.31 -2.07 -22.24
N VAL A 254 6.45 -2.92 -21.22
CA VAL A 254 5.53 -2.96 -20.09
C VAL A 254 6.19 -2.34 -18.87
N LEU A 255 5.53 -1.34 -18.24
CA LEU A 255 5.94 -0.76 -16.98
C LEU A 255 4.96 -1.17 -15.88
N PHE A 256 5.41 -1.99 -14.97
CA PHE A 256 4.63 -2.51 -13.85
C PHE A 256 4.78 -1.64 -12.61
N CYS A 257 3.68 -1.12 -12.11
CA CYS A 257 3.58 -0.42 -10.83
C CYS A 257 2.96 -1.32 -9.75
N SER A 258 1.75 -1.82 -10.01
CA SER A 258 0.99 -2.59 -9.00
C SER A 258 -0.21 -3.30 -9.63
N TRP A 259 -0.66 -4.40 -8.98
CA TRP A 259 -1.87 -5.12 -9.39
C TRP A 259 -2.40 -5.93 -8.20
N HIS A 260 -3.35 -5.37 -7.42
CA HIS A 260 -3.80 -5.96 -6.16
C HIS A 260 -5.23 -6.51 -6.19
N GLN A 261 -6.04 -6.09 -7.16
CA GLN A 261 -7.44 -6.53 -7.31
C GLN A 261 -7.68 -7.05 -8.72
N ASP A 262 -8.46 -8.12 -8.82
CA ASP A 262 -8.73 -8.77 -10.10
C ASP A 262 -10.01 -8.25 -10.78
N THR A 263 -11.05 -7.95 -10.00
CA THR A 263 -12.36 -7.54 -10.52
C THR A 263 -13.00 -6.48 -9.63
N GLN A 264 -14.09 -5.87 -10.14
CA GLN A 264 -14.97 -5.01 -9.35
C GLN A 264 -15.54 -5.70 -8.08
N LYS A 265 -15.45 -7.04 -7.98
CA LYS A 265 -15.87 -7.82 -6.81
C LYS A 265 -14.80 -7.93 -5.72
N GLY A 266 -13.65 -7.28 -5.90
CA GLY A 266 -12.63 -7.19 -4.87
C GLY A 266 -11.80 -8.44 -4.63
N ASN A 267 -11.70 -9.36 -5.61
CA ASN A 267 -10.79 -10.49 -5.48
C ASN A 267 -9.35 -10.02 -5.35
N VAL A 268 -8.70 -10.39 -4.25
CA VAL A 268 -7.31 -10.01 -3.96
C VAL A 268 -6.35 -10.82 -4.80
N VAL A 269 -5.41 -10.14 -5.46
CA VAL A 269 -4.31 -10.76 -6.20
C VAL A 269 -3.01 -10.57 -5.42
N LEU A 270 -2.38 -11.66 -5.03
CA LEU A 270 -1.12 -11.61 -4.31
C LEU A 270 0.03 -11.21 -5.26
N THR A 271 0.92 -10.34 -4.78
CA THR A 271 2.06 -9.81 -5.54
C THR A 271 2.91 -10.90 -6.23
N ASN A 272 3.18 -12.00 -5.54
CA ASN A 272 3.93 -13.11 -6.12
C ASN A 272 3.19 -13.83 -7.26
N ASN A 273 1.86 -13.86 -7.19
CA ASN A 273 1.05 -14.48 -8.24
C ASN A 273 1.02 -13.61 -9.48
N ILE A 274 0.81 -12.30 -9.33
CA ILE A 274 0.81 -11.40 -10.49
C ILE A 274 2.17 -11.37 -11.18
N SER A 275 3.27 -11.25 -10.47
CA SER A 275 4.62 -11.26 -11.07
C SER A 275 4.87 -12.50 -11.91
N ARG A 276 4.38 -13.68 -11.46
CA ARG A 276 4.50 -14.93 -12.21
C ARG A 276 3.61 -14.95 -13.45
N ILE A 277 2.36 -14.44 -13.35
CA ILE A 277 1.44 -14.32 -14.47
C ILE A 277 2.05 -13.40 -15.53
N LEU A 278 2.52 -12.22 -15.14
CA LEU A 278 3.16 -11.27 -16.03
C LEU A 278 4.33 -11.91 -16.78
N SER A 279 5.25 -12.52 -16.05
CA SER A 279 6.43 -13.20 -16.62
C SER A 279 6.09 -14.35 -17.58
N TYR A 280 4.97 -15.03 -17.37
CA TYR A 280 4.58 -16.17 -18.19
C TYR A 280 3.82 -15.76 -19.46
N TYR A 281 2.96 -14.75 -19.38
CA TYR A 281 2.07 -14.39 -20.49
C TYR A 281 2.57 -13.20 -21.31
N SER A 282 3.44 -12.34 -20.76
CA SER A 282 3.90 -11.18 -21.52
C SER A 282 4.82 -11.58 -22.67
N SER A 283 4.49 -11.14 -23.89
CA SER A 283 5.37 -11.20 -25.05
C SER A 283 6.40 -10.07 -25.06
N SER A 284 6.23 -9.05 -24.24
CA SER A 284 7.07 -7.86 -24.15
C SER A 284 7.88 -7.82 -22.84
N PRO A 285 9.06 -7.18 -22.83
CA PRO A 285 9.84 -6.99 -21.61
C PRO A 285 9.07 -6.18 -20.56
N ILE A 286 9.13 -6.62 -19.30
CA ILE A 286 8.45 -5.97 -18.18
C ILE A 286 9.46 -5.30 -17.27
N PHE A 287 9.32 -4.00 -17.11
CA PHE A 287 10.06 -3.17 -16.16
C PHE A 287 9.19 -2.93 -14.92
N SER A 288 9.81 -2.75 -13.76
CA SER A 288 9.08 -2.51 -12.51
C SER A 288 9.52 -1.21 -11.86
N LEU A 289 8.59 -0.46 -11.28
CA LEU A 289 8.89 0.76 -10.52
C LEU A 289 9.47 0.48 -9.14
N ASP A 290 9.39 -0.75 -8.66
CA ASP A 290 10.01 -1.22 -7.43
C ASP A 290 10.77 -2.55 -7.66
N ASN A 291 11.26 -3.16 -6.60
CA ASN A 291 11.98 -4.42 -6.68
C ASN A 291 11.07 -5.66 -6.79
N THR A 292 9.77 -5.47 -7.03
CA THR A 292 8.79 -6.56 -7.20
C THR A 292 9.11 -7.39 -8.44
N GLY A 293 9.17 -8.69 -8.27
CA GLY A 293 9.37 -9.63 -9.38
C GLY A 293 10.80 -9.73 -9.91
N LEU A 294 11.72 -8.89 -9.44
CA LEU A 294 13.12 -8.96 -9.83
C LEU A 294 13.77 -10.27 -9.37
N GLN A 295 14.75 -10.77 -10.13
CA GLN A 295 15.55 -11.97 -9.86
C GLN A 295 14.78 -13.31 -9.95
N ARG A 296 13.55 -13.40 -9.44
CA ARG A 296 12.81 -14.68 -9.36
C ARG A 296 11.77 -14.85 -10.47
N ASN A 297 11.15 -13.76 -10.90
CA ASN A 297 10.02 -13.79 -11.82
C ASN A 297 10.33 -13.16 -13.19
N GLY A 298 11.59 -12.90 -13.50
CA GLY A 298 12.02 -12.51 -14.85
C GLY A 298 11.64 -11.08 -15.26
N LEU A 299 11.25 -10.21 -14.32
CA LEU A 299 11.09 -8.78 -14.61
C LEU A 299 12.47 -8.14 -14.79
N VAL A 300 12.57 -7.22 -15.77
CA VAL A 300 13.85 -6.60 -16.14
C VAL A 300 14.34 -5.61 -15.09
N GLY A 301 13.45 -4.98 -14.34
CA GLY A 301 13.79 -3.93 -13.38
C GLY A 301 13.52 -2.53 -13.94
N GLY A 302 13.96 -1.52 -13.22
CA GLY A 302 13.81 -0.10 -13.57
C GLY A 302 14.86 0.73 -12.83
N CYS A 303 14.73 2.05 -12.84
CA CYS A 303 15.58 2.93 -12.07
C CYS A 303 15.21 2.86 -10.58
N LEU A 304 15.91 2.00 -9.85
CA LEU A 304 15.71 1.81 -8.41
C LEU A 304 16.82 2.54 -7.65
N LEU A 305 16.43 3.37 -6.66
CA LEU A 305 17.41 3.99 -5.78
C LEU A 305 17.76 2.99 -4.66
N TYR A 306 18.96 2.46 -4.71
CA TYR A 306 19.53 1.68 -3.60
C TYR A 306 20.14 2.66 -2.59
N THR A 307 19.31 3.20 -1.69
CA THR A 307 19.72 4.30 -0.79
C THR A 307 20.41 3.87 0.49
N SER A 308 20.62 2.58 0.69
CA SER A 308 21.43 2.13 1.83
C SER A 308 22.85 1.83 1.36
N PRO A 309 23.85 2.66 1.67
CA PRO A 309 25.25 2.25 1.52
C PRO A 309 25.44 1.01 2.35
N SER A 310 25.83 -0.09 1.70
CA SER A 310 26.20 -1.32 2.41
C SER A 310 27.23 -0.96 3.49
N PRO A 311 27.12 -1.52 4.71
CA PRO A 311 28.16 -1.32 5.73
C PRO A 311 29.58 -1.74 5.26
N ARG A 312 29.68 -2.40 4.09
CA ARG A 312 30.94 -2.79 3.45
C ARG A 312 31.57 -1.69 2.60
N ASP A 313 30.85 -0.60 2.33
CA ASP A 313 31.33 0.51 1.48
C ASP A 313 31.84 1.69 2.33
N ARG A 314 32.13 1.47 3.61
CA ARG A 314 32.77 2.41 4.54
C ARG A 314 34.15 1.94 4.95
#